data_6eca7699233970f57750d50313ac94e2
#
_entry.id   6eca7699233970f57750d50313ac94e2
#
_cell.length_a   1.000
_cell.length_b   1.000
_cell.length_c   1.000
_cell.angle_alpha   90.00
_cell.angle_beta   90.00
_cell.angle_gamma   90.00
#
_symmetry.space_group_name_H-M   'P 1'
#
loop_
_entity.id
_entity.type
_entity.pdbx_description
1 polymer ?
#
loop_
_entity_poly.entity_id
_entity_poly.type
_entity_poly.pdbx_seq_one_letter_code
_entity_poly.pdbx_strand_id
1 'polypeptide(L)'
;VEYGDLYNLEATPAESTSYRLAKHDVKHYPEIITANEYSNGTHYYTNSSHLPVGYTDDIFSALDIQDELQTRYTSGTVFHAFLGEKLPDWKAAANLVKKIAENYKLPYYTLSPTYSVCKNHGYITGEVYECPDCGEKTEVYSRITGYYRPVQNWNDGKSQEYKDRKVYNIETSVLKKNSVTAEIKEAAEEVCAVETIDSAYLFTTATCPNCKIACSVLDKNGFKYEKLLADEHA
;
A
#
# COMPACT_ATOMS: atom_id res chain seq x y z
N VAL A 1 -12.16 -13.34 -23.62
CA VAL A 1 -13.32 -14.15 -24.04
C VAL A 1 -13.48 -14.09 -25.55
N GLU A 2 -13.36 -12.91 -26.18
CA GLU A 2 -13.49 -12.75 -27.63
C GLU A 2 -12.43 -13.55 -28.41
N TYR A 3 -11.20 -13.60 -27.92
CA TYR A 3 -10.07 -14.27 -28.55
C TYR A 3 -9.77 -15.65 -27.95
N GLY A 4 -10.49 -16.07 -26.90
CA GLY A 4 -10.28 -17.34 -26.24
C GLY A 4 -9.02 -17.42 -25.34
N ASP A 5 -8.27 -16.31 -25.22
CA ASP A 5 -7.06 -16.21 -24.42
C ASP A 5 -7.34 -15.69 -23.01
N LEU A 6 -6.45 -15.98 -22.10
CA LEU A 6 -6.45 -15.42 -20.74
C LEU A 6 -5.64 -14.12 -20.73
N TYR A 7 -6.30 -13.00 -20.41
CA TYR A 7 -5.67 -11.69 -20.31
C TYR A 7 -5.53 -11.25 -18.87
N ASN A 8 -4.41 -10.61 -18.56
CA ASN A 8 -4.15 -9.97 -17.29
C ASN A 8 -4.19 -8.45 -17.45
N LEU A 9 -5.00 -7.77 -16.64
CA LEU A 9 -5.02 -6.31 -16.53
C LEU A 9 -4.28 -5.91 -15.27
N GLU A 10 -3.13 -5.28 -15.43
CA GLU A 10 -2.21 -4.98 -14.35
C GLU A 10 -1.89 -3.49 -14.25
N ALA A 11 -1.82 -2.98 -13.02
CA ALA A 11 -1.29 -1.66 -12.72
C ALA A 11 0.21 -1.78 -12.46
N THR A 12 1.02 -1.40 -13.46
CA THR A 12 2.48 -1.50 -13.36
C THR A 12 3.08 -0.24 -12.71
N PRO A 13 3.76 -0.36 -11.57
CA PRO A 13 4.46 0.77 -10.95
C PRO A 13 5.68 1.16 -11.79
N ALA A 14 5.90 2.47 -11.96
CA ALA A 14 7.01 3.00 -12.75
C ALA A 14 7.78 4.07 -11.96
N GLU A 15 9.03 3.78 -11.61
CA GLU A 15 9.90 4.72 -10.89
C GLU A 15 10.48 5.79 -11.82
N SER A 16 11.22 5.38 -12.85
CA SER A 16 11.91 6.30 -13.76
C SER A 16 11.12 6.63 -15.01
N THR A 17 10.29 5.71 -15.48
CA THR A 17 9.56 5.86 -16.74
C THR A 17 8.53 6.97 -16.66
N SER A 18 7.80 7.10 -15.56
CA SER A 18 6.81 8.17 -15.35
C SER A 18 7.45 9.57 -15.44
N TYR A 19 8.64 9.75 -14.92
CA TYR A 19 9.40 11.00 -15.05
C TYR A 19 9.92 11.23 -16.47
N ARG A 20 10.54 10.20 -17.09
CA ARG A 20 11.11 10.30 -18.42
C ARG A 20 10.07 10.60 -19.48
N LEU A 21 8.90 9.94 -19.41
CA LEU A 21 7.81 10.19 -20.34
C LEU A 21 7.23 11.59 -20.16
N ALA A 22 6.95 12.03 -18.94
CA ALA A 22 6.44 13.37 -18.67
C ALA A 22 7.40 14.45 -19.20
N LYS A 23 8.71 14.28 -18.97
CA LYS A 23 9.73 15.21 -19.48
C LYS A 23 9.79 15.27 -21.02
N HIS A 24 9.61 14.12 -21.67
CA HIS A 24 9.54 14.05 -23.13
C HIS A 24 8.27 14.72 -23.65
N ASP A 25 7.13 14.42 -23.05
CA ASP A 25 5.82 14.82 -23.55
C ASP A 25 5.60 16.33 -23.38
N VAL A 26 5.96 16.91 -22.26
CA VAL A 26 5.90 18.38 -22.07
C VAL A 26 6.72 19.13 -23.14
N LYS A 27 7.82 18.54 -23.61
CA LYS A 27 8.65 19.15 -24.65
C LYS A 27 8.02 19.07 -26.04
N HIS A 28 7.33 17.97 -26.37
CA HIS A 28 6.83 17.69 -27.71
C HIS A 28 5.34 17.94 -27.87
N TYR A 29 4.61 17.93 -26.76
CA TYR A 29 3.15 18.07 -26.66
C TYR A 29 2.81 19.06 -25.55
N PRO A 30 2.95 20.38 -25.77
CA PRO A 30 2.78 21.41 -24.72
C PRO A 30 1.39 21.42 -24.05
N GLU A 31 0.39 20.86 -24.71
CA GLU A 31 -0.98 20.75 -24.21
C GLU A 31 -1.21 19.58 -23.25
N ILE A 32 -0.21 18.71 -23.06
CA ILE A 32 -0.36 17.53 -22.21
C ILE A 32 -0.32 17.91 -20.72
N ILE A 33 -1.28 17.39 -19.97
CA ILE A 33 -1.38 17.61 -18.53
C ILE A 33 -0.46 16.63 -17.79
N THR A 34 0.40 17.16 -16.95
CA THR A 34 1.23 16.37 -16.03
C THR A 34 0.86 16.67 -14.58
N ALA A 35 1.34 15.84 -13.64
CA ALA A 35 0.98 15.99 -12.23
C ALA A 35 1.43 17.33 -11.62
N ASN A 36 2.42 17.99 -12.19
CA ASN A 36 2.98 19.27 -11.71
C ASN A 36 2.77 20.42 -12.71
N GLU A 37 1.64 20.45 -13.40
CA GLU A 37 1.34 21.42 -14.46
C GLU A 37 1.36 22.88 -13.96
N TYR A 38 0.89 23.11 -12.73
CA TYR A 38 0.68 24.47 -12.18
C TYR A 38 1.81 24.96 -11.28
N SER A 39 2.87 24.17 -11.13
CA SER A 39 4.03 24.56 -10.33
C SER A 39 5.29 24.61 -11.20
N ASN A 40 6.25 25.47 -10.85
CA ASN A 40 7.55 25.54 -11.52
C ASN A 40 8.46 24.34 -11.17
N GLY A 41 7.88 23.24 -10.69
CA GLY A 41 8.59 22.04 -10.33
C GLY A 41 8.82 21.09 -11.51
N THR A 42 9.40 19.96 -11.22
CA THR A 42 9.68 18.92 -12.19
C THR A 42 8.41 18.18 -12.58
N HIS A 43 8.15 18.04 -13.87
CA HIS A 43 6.99 17.32 -14.39
C HIS A 43 7.14 15.81 -14.22
N TYR A 44 6.05 15.14 -13.84
CA TYR A 44 5.98 13.69 -13.72
C TYR A 44 4.55 13.20 -13.95
N TYR A 45 4.39 11.91 -14.25
CA TYR A 45 3.10 11.23 -14.26
C TYR A 45 2.89 10.46 -12.95
N THR A 46 1.65 10.38 -12.48
CA THR A 46 1.29 9.46 -11.41
C THR A 46 1.45 8.01 -11.88
N ASN A 47 1.69 7.10 -10.94
CA ASN A 47 1.78 5.69 -11.28
C ASN A 47 0.40 5.14 -11.64
N SER A 48 0.29 4.48 -12.80
CA SER A 48 -0.92 3.80 -13.25
C SER A 48 -2.18 4.67 -13.08
N SER A 49 -3.19 4.15 -12.41
CA SER A 49 -4.47 4.81 -12.12
C SER A 49 -4.53 5.39 -10.70
N HIS A 50 -3.40 5.56 -10.02
CA HIS A 50 -3.39 6.15 -8.69
C HIS A 50 -3.78 7.63 -8.72
N LEU A 51 -4.39 8.10 -7.63
CA LEU A 51 -4.63 9.53 -7.42
C LEU A 51 -3.32 10.31 -7.39
N PRO A 52 -3.32 11.57 -7.86
CA PRO A 52 -2.22 12.49 -7.58
C PRO A 52 -1.94 12.54 -6.07
N VAL A 53 -0.67 12.46 -5.70
CA VAL A 53 -0.23 12.36 -4.29
C VAL A 53 -0.61 13.56 -3.42
N GLY A 54 -0.89 14.70 -4.05
CA GLY A 54 -1.36 15.93 -3.40
C GLY A 54 -2.87 16.10 -3.36
N TYR A 55 -3.66 15.11 -3.79
CA TYR A 55 -5.12 15.25 -3.94
C TYR A 55 -5.84 15.49 -2.61
N THR A 56 -5.58 14.67 -1.61
CA THR A 56 -6.22 14.78 -0.28
C THR A 56 -5.33 14.24 0.82
N ASP A 57 -5.55 14.70 2.04
CA ASP A 57 -4.97 14.18 3.28
C ASP A 57 -5.95 13.27 4.06
N ASP A 58 -7.17 13.10 3.55
CA ASP A 58 -8.16 12.17 4.09
C ASP A 58 -8.07 10.81 3.37
N ILE A 59 -7.67 9.78 4.13
CA ILE A 59 -7.49 8.42 3.58
C ILE A 59 -8.79 7.83 3.05
N PHE A 60 -9.94 8.09 3.71
CA PHE A 60 -11.22 7.53 3.27
C PHE A 60 -11.73 8.21 2.01
N SER A 61 -11.53 9.52 1.85
CA SER A 61 -11.83 10.23 0.61
C SER A 61 -11.00 9.71 -0.57
N ALA A 62 -9.73 9.35 -0.34
CA ALA A 62 -8.89 8.71 -1.36
C ALA A 62 -9.38 7.29 -1.70
N LEU A 63 -9.73 6.51 -0.69
CA LEU A 63 -10.25 5.16 -0.85
C LEU A 63 -11.60 5.14 -1.58
N ASP A 64 -12.49 6.10 -1.33
CA ASP A 64 -13.79 6.22 -2.01
C ASP A 64 -13.64 6.34 -3.54
N ILE A 65 -12.58 7.02 -4.00
CA ILE A 65 -12.30 7.19 -5.42
C ILE A 65 -11.58 5.96 -5.99
N GLN A 66 -10.61 5.42 -5.24
CA GLN A 66 -9.73 4.35 -5.72
C GLN A 66 -10.39 2.96 -5.68
N ASP A 67 -11.33 2.72 -4.80
CA ASP A 67 -11.92 1.40 -4.56
C ASP A 67 -12.52 0.80 -5.84
N GLU A 68 -13.39 1.54 -6.53
CA GLU A 68 -14.03 1.05 -7.75
C GLU A 68 -13.03 0.81 -8.88
N LEU A 69 -12.03 1.67 -9.01
CA LEU A 69 -11.03 1.59 -10.07
C LEU A 69 -10.05 0.44 -9.82
N GLN A 70 -9.55 0.32 -8.60
CA GLN A 70 -8.57 -0.70 -8.23
C GLN A 70 -9.12 -2.13 -8.32
N THR A 71 -10.40 -2.33 -8.07
CA THR A 71 -11.05 -3.64 -8.20
C THR A 71 -11.25 -4.13 -9.64
N ARG A 72 -10.99 -3.27 -10.64
CA ARG A 72 -11.05 -3.65 -12.06
C ARG A 72 -9.77 -4.32 -12.56
N TYR A 73 -8.67 -4.20 -11.83
CA TYR A 73 -7.43 -4.90 -12.15
C TYR A 73 -7.49 -6.37 -11.73
N THR A 74 -6.86 -7.22 -12.52
CA THR A 74 -6.74 -8.64 -12.20
C THR A 74 -5.51 -8.95 -11.35
N SER A 75 -4.50 -8.08 -11.40
CA SER A 75 -3.30 -8.13 -10.55
C SER A 75 -2.55 -6.81 -10.53
N GLY A 76 -1.44 -6.76 -9.81
CA GLY A 76 -0.47 -5.65 -9.83
C GLY A 76 -0.96 -4.33 -9.24
N THR A 77 -2.17 -4.28 -8.67
CA THR A 77 -2.69 -3.05 -8.07
C THR A 77 -2.44 -3.00 -6.58
N VAL A 78 -2.22 -1.79 -6.05
CA VAL A 78 -2.03 -1.54 -4.62
C VAL A 78 -2.41 -0.10 -4.28
N PHE A 79 -3.03 0.10 -3.13
CA PHE A 79 -3.21 1.43 -2.55
C PHE A 79 -2.15 1.67 -1.47
N HIS A 80 -1.29 2.66 -1.67
CA HIS A 80 -0.28 3.05 -0.68
C HIS A 80 -0.83 4.17 0.20
N ALA A 81 -1.15 3.86 1.45
CA ALA A 81 -1.47 4.87 2.44
C ALA A 81 -0.18 5.45 3.02
N PHE A 82 0.21 6.62 2.52
CA PHE A 82 1.37 7.34 3.01
C PHE A 82 1.02 8.05 4.31
N LEU A 83 1.59 7.55 5.41
CA LEU A 83 1.42 8.13 6.74
C LEU A 83 2.64 9.02 7.04
N GLY A 84 2.39 10.21 7.61
CA GLY A 84 3.48 11.13 7.96
C GLY A 84 4.38 10.57 9.06
N GLU A 85 3.78 9.79 9.95
CA GLU A 85 4.45 9.19 11.09
C GLU A 85 3.95 7.77 11.36
N LYS A 86 4.63 7.08 12.24
CA LYS A 86 4.22 5.75 12.71
C LYS A 86 2.93 5.87 13.53
N LEU A 87 1.99 4.97 13.28
CA LEU A 87 0.80 4.85 14.13
C LEU A 87 1.19 4.60 15.59
N PRO A 88 0.43 5.15 16.57
CA PRO A 88 0.80 5.13 17.97
C PRO A 88 0.99 3.70 18.51
N ASP A 89 0.16 2.78 18.10
CA ASP A 89 0.26 1.38 18.49
C ASP A 89 -0.32 0.42 17.43
N TRP A 90 -0.16 -0.88 17.68
CA TRP A 90 -0.67 -1.91 16.80
C TRP A 90 -2.21 -1.97 16.77
N LYS A 91 -2.90 -1.51 17.82
CA LYS A 91 -4.37 -1.49 17.87
C LYS A 91 -4.93 -0.43 16.94
N ALA A 92 -4.29 0.74 16.88
CA ALA A 92 -4.62 1.79 15.91
C ALA A 92 -4.46 1.28 14.48
N ALA A 93 -3.36 0.58 14.18
CA ALA A 93 -3.16 -0.07 12.89
C ALA A 93 -4.22 -1.13 12.58
N ALA A 94 -4.52 -2.01 13.53
CA ALA A 94 -5.54 -3.04 13.38
C ALA A 94 -6.94 -2.45 13.15
N ASN A 95 -7.30 -1.39 13.87
CA ASN A 95 -8.57 -0.69 13.70
C ASN A 95 -8.69 -0.04 12.33
N LEU A 96 -7.61 0.58 11.82
CA LEU A 96 -7.60 1.17 10.49
C LEU A 96 -7.75 0.09 9.42
N VAL A 97 -6.97 -0.99 9.52
CA VAL A 97 -7.07 -2.15 8.62
C VAL A 97 -8.49 -2.73 8.62
N LYS A 98 -9.07 -2.93 9.80
CA LYS A 98 -10.46 -3.42 9.94
C LYS A 98 -11.45 -2.49 9.26
N LYS A 99 -11.39 -1.18 9.52
CA LYS A 99 -12.26 -0.18 8.88
C LYS A 99 -12.15 -0.21 7.36
N ILE A 100 -10.93 -0.33 6.81
CA ILE A 100 -10.74 -0.42 5.37
C ILE A 100 -11.33 -1.72 4.83
N ALA A 101 -11.02 -2.86 5.43
CA ALA A 101 -11.48 -4.17 4.99
C ALA A 101 -13.01 -4.34 5.05
N GLU A 102 -13.67 -3.71 6.03
CA GLU A 102 -15.13 -3.78 6.18
C GLU A 102 -15.90 -2.85 5.23
N ASN A 103 -15.25 -1.81 4.69
CA ASN A 103 -15.93 -0.78 3.90
C ASN A 103 -15.49 -0.69 2.44
N TYR A 104 -14.38 -1.33 2.06
CA TYR A 104 -13.79 -1.25 0.73
C TYR A 104 -13.47 -2.64 0.19
N LYS A 105 -13.49 -2.76 -1.15
CA LYS A 105 -13.22 -4.01 -1.87
C LYS A 105 -11.78 -4.09 -2.39
N LEU A 106 -10.93 -3.12 -2.05
CA LEU A 106 -9.53 -3.05 -2.48
C LEU A 106 -8.80 -4.36 -2.19
N PRO A 107 -8.21 -5.00 -3.20
CA PRO A 107 -7.55 -6.29 -3.03
C PRO A 107 -6.24 -6.20 -2.24
N TYR A 108 -5.58 -5.05 -2.30
CA TYR A 108 -4.29 -4.85 -1.64
C TYR A 108 -4.05 -3.38 -1.28
N TYR A 109 -3.65 -3.14 -0.06
CA TYR A 109 -3.22 -1.83 0.42
C TYR A 109 -2.09 -1.95 1.44
N THR A 110 -1.33 -0.87 1.62
CA THR A 110 -0.21 -0.80 2.56
C THR A 110 -0.31 0.44 3.43
N LEU A 111 0.06 0.31 4.69
CA LEU A 111 0.31 1.44 5.58
C LEU A 111 1.80 1.76 5.51
N SER A 112 2.14 2.93 5.02
CA SER A 112 3.52 3.29 4.64
C SER A 112 3.98 4.53 5.42
N PRO A 113 4.53 4.37 6.64
CA PRO A 113 5.13 5.48 7.38
C PRO A 113 6.44 5.94 6.73
N THR A 114 6.78 7.21 6.94
CA THR A 114 8.12 7.72 6.69
C THR A 114 8.95 7.57 7.96
N TYR A 115 10.22 7.22 7.82
CA TYR A 115 11.17 7.10 8.92
C TYR A 115 12.57 7.48 8.47
N SER A 116 13.43 7.78 9.43
CA SER A 116 14.82 8.14 9.18
C SER A 116 15.78 7.19 9.89
N VAL A 117 16.99 7.09 9.38
CA VAL A 117 18.03 6.24 9.94
C VAL A 117 19.31 7.04 10.12
N CYS A 118 19.79 7.13 11.34
CA CYS A 118 21.12 7.62 11.64
C CYS A 118 22.10 6.45 11.67
N LYS A 119 23.27 6.61 11.07
CA LYS A 119 24.33 5.57 11.07
C LYS A 119 24.81 5.20 12.48
N ASN A 120 24.79 6.16 13.39
CA ASN A 120 25.29 5.98 14.77
C ASN A 120 24.18 5.55 15.75
N HIS A 121 22.92 6.07 15.56
CA HIS A 121 21.84 5.90 16.55
C HIS A 121 20.67 5.06 16.00
N GLY A 122 20.71 4.64 14.72
CA GLY A 122 19.70 3.76 14.14
C GLY A 122 18.40 4.49 13.78
N TYR A 123 17.27 3.86 14.08
CA TYR A 123 15.93 4.28 13.66
C TYR A 123 15.44 5.54 14.37
N ILE A 124 14.90 6.48 13.59
CA ILE A 124 14.27 7.73 14.05
C ILE A 124 12.88 7.80 13.41
N THR A 125 11.86 8.09 14.19
CA THR A 125 10.47 8.21 13.69
C THR A 125 10.31 9.47 12.87
N GLY A 126 9.62 9.37 11.72
CA GLY A 126 9.29 10.49 10.87
C GLY A 126 10.41 10.96 9.94
N GLU A 127 10.20 12.11 9.33
CA GLU A 127 11.12 12.76 8.40
C GLU A 127 12.09 13.66 9.15
N VAL A 128 13.28 13.16 9.44
CA VAL A 128 14.31 13.86 10.18
C VAL A 128 15.62 13.81 9.41
N TYR A 129 16.12 14.93 8.89
CA TYR A 129 17.32 14.99 8.04
C TYR A 129 18.63 15.10 8.84
N GLU A 130 18.57 15.50 10.10
CA GLU A 130 19.71 15.59 11.01
C GLU A 130 19.37 14.86 12.31
N CYS A 131 20.27 13.99 12.75
CA CYS A 131 20.06 13.22 13.96
C CYS A 131 19.99 14.14 15.19
N PRO A 132 18.93 14.05 16.02
CA PRO A 132 18.79 14.89 17.20
C PRO A 132 19.86 14.63 18.26
N ASP A 133 20.48 13.43 18.25
CA ASP A 133 21.46 13.03 19.27
C ASP A 133 22.90 13.42 18.88
N CYS A 134 23.27 13.36 17.60
CA CYS A 134 24.65 13.62 17.19
C CYS A 134 24.82 14.68 16.09
N GLY A 135 23.72 15.22 15.54
CA GLY A 135 23.78 16.23 14.47
C GLY A 135 24.22 15.69 13.09
N GLU A 136 24.52 14.41 12.98
CA GLU A 136 24.88 13.80 11.69
C GLU A 136 23.69 13.70 10.75
N LYS A 137 23.96 13.75 9.45
CA LYS A 137 22.94 13.56 8.41
C LYS A 137 22.35 12.16 8.48
N THR A 138 21.04 12.09 8.38
CA THR A 138 20.28 10.84 8.34
C THR A 138 19.86 10.48 6.92
N GLU A 139 19.53 9.22 6.71
CA GLU A 139 18.84 8.76 5.51
C GLU A 139 17.33 8.69 5.79
N VAL A 140 16.54 9.49 5.06
CA VAL A 140 15.07 9.49 5.16
C VAL A 140 14.50 8.45 4.22
N TYR A 141 13.78 7.48 4.75
CA TYR A 141 13.18 6.38 4.00
C TYR A 141 11.69 6.58 3.79
N SER A 142 11.27 6.51 2.56
CA SER A 142 9.85 6.43 2.20
C SER A 142 9.66 5.46 1.04
N ARG A 143 8.42 5.04 0.80
CA ARG A 143 8.10 4.15 -0.31
C ARG A 143 8.09 4.94 -1.63
N ILE A 144 8.94 4.54 -2.57
CA ILE A 144 9.06 5.22 -3.88
C ILE A 144 8.00 4.71 -4.87
N THR A 145 7.91 3.40 -5.03
CA THR A 145 6.85 2.70 -5.78
C THR A 145 6.32 1.55 -4.93
N GLY A 146 6.89 0.39 -5.06
CA GLY A 146 6.55 -0.79 -4.25
C GLY A 146 7.51 -1.07 -3.08
N TYR A 147 8.62 -0.34 -2.94
CA TYR A 147 9.66 -0.59 -1.95
C TYR A 147 10.19 0.70 -1.31
N TYR A 148 10.84 0.59 -0.17
CA TYR A 148 11.49 1.70 0.54
C TYR A 148 12.87 2.00 -0.03
N ARG A 149 13.17 3.29 -0.18
CA ARG A 149 14.48 3.79 -0.58
C ARG A 149 14.73 5.15 0.06
N PRO A 150 16.00 5.51 0.38
CA PRO A 150 16.33 6.85 0.83
C PRO A 150 15.86 7.91 -0.16
N VAL A 151 15.08 8.88 0.32
CA VAL A 151 14.48 9.95 -0.51
C VAL A 151 15.57 10.74 -1.23
N GLN A 152 16.72 10.90 -0.60
CA GLN A 152 17.88 11.59 -1.17
C GLN A 152 18.44 10.94 -2.45
N ASN A 153 18.11 9.67 -2.70
CA ASN A 153 18.55 8.89 -3.84
C ASN A 153 17.50 8.74 -4.95
N TRP A 154 16.41 9.50 -4.87
CA TRP A 154 15.34 9.44 -5.86
C TRP A 154 15.67 10.29 -7.08
N ASN A 155 15.09 9.96 -8.25
CA ASN A 155 15.16 10.82 -9.41
C ASN A 155 14.33 12.10 -9.21
N ASP A 156 14.58 13.12 -10.04
CA ASP A 156 13.96 14.44 -9.89
C ASP A 156 12.44 14.40 -9.87
N GLY A 157 11.82 13.56 -10.72
CA GLY A 157 10.36 13.42 -10.78
C GLY A 157 9.79 12.80 -9.52
N LYS A 158 10.44 11.77 -8.99
CA LYS A 158 10.02 11.15 -7.72
C LYS A 158 10.32 12.02 -6.52
N SER A 159 11.40 12.78 -6.54
CA SER A 159 11.69 13.79 -5.52
C SER A 159 10.65 14.91 -5.50
N GLN A 160 10.16 15.31 -6.69
CA GLN A 160 9.06 16.28 -6.79
C GLN A 160 7.75 15.67 -6.29
N GLU A 161 7.41 14.44 -6.71
CA GLU A 161 6.24 13.71 -6.21
C GLU A 161 6.25 13.62 -4.67
N TYR A 162 7.42 13.38 -4.07
CA TYR A 162 7.54 13.33 -2.61
C TYR A 162 7.24 14.68 -1.95
N LYS A 163 7.70 15.79 -2.53
CA LYS A 163 7.40 17.15 -2.04
C LYS A 163 5.93 17.51 -2.17
N ASP A 164 5.29 17.04 -3.24
CA ASP A 164 3.86 17.29 -3.51
C ASP A 164 2.94 16.39 -2.69
N ARG A 165 3.51 15.35 -2.02
CA ARG A 165 2.76 14.33 -1.32
C ARG A 165 2.10 14.90 -0.07
N LYS A 166 0.78 14.80 -0.01
CA LYS A 166 0.03 14.94 1.23
C LYS A 166 0.00 13.60 1.95
N VAL A 167 0.49 13.60 3.18
CA VAL A 167 0.39 12.43 4.06
C VAL A 167 -1.00 12.36 4.65
N TYR A 168 -1.54 11.14 4.77
CA TYR A 168 -2.86 10.94 5.33
C TYR A 168 -2.86 11.20 6.84
N ASN A 169 -3.80 12.03 7.28
CA ASN A 169 -4.04 12.29 8.68
C ASN A 169 -5.18 11.38 9.17
N ILE A 170 -4.84 10.37 9.96
CA ILE A 170 -5.80 9.36 10.42
C ILE A 170 -6.78 9.94 11.44
N GLU A 171 -6.36 10.92 12.24
CA GLU A 171 -7.20 11.52 13.29
C GLU A 171 -8.34 12.37 12.71
N THR A 172 -8.09 13.04 11.59
CA THR A 172 -9.06 13.92 10.92
C THR A 172 -9.81 13.23 9.79
N SER A 173 -9.38 12.04 9.39
CA SER A 173 -10.03 11.28 8.31
C SER A 173 -11.40 10.77 8.70
N VAL A 174 -12.41 11.02 7.86
CA VAL A 174 -13.81 10.70 8.13
C VAL A 174 -14.35 9.68 7.15
N LEU A 175 -14.76 8.52 7.65
CA LEU A 175 -15.46 7.52 6.85
C LEU A 175 -16.90 7.98 6.59
N LYS A 176 -17.16 8.42 5.33
CA LYS A 176 -18.48 8.93 4.89
C LYS A 176 -19.39 7.84 4.32
N LYS A 177 -18.88 6.68 3.94
CA LYS A 177 -19.70 5.56 3.49
C LYS A 177 -20.64 5.19 4.62
N ASN A 178 -21.91 5.55 4.46
CA ASN A 178 -22.98 4.95 5.22
C ASN A 178 -22.89 3.43 5.00
N SER A 179 -22.71 2.72 6.07
CA SER A 179 -22.48 1.30 6.09
C SER A 179 -23.43 0.57 5.13
N VAL A 180 -22.95 0.16 3.98
CA VAL A 180 -23.47 -0.99 3.23
C VAL A 180 -23.41 -2.26 4.13
N THR A 181 -22.83 -2.12 5.32
CA THR A 181 -22.70 -3.12 6.37
C THR A 181 -24.03 -3.60 6.98
N ALA A 182 -25.17 -2.92 6.82
CA ALA A 182 -26.43 -3.50 7.28
C ALA A 182 -26.89 -4.62 6.32
N GLU A 183 -26.85 -4.37 5.01
CA GLU A 183 -27.27 -5.38 4.01
C GLU A 183 -26.25 -6.52 3.85
N ILE A 184 -24.93 -6.22 4.02
CA ILE A 184 -23.89 -7.26 3.99
C ILE A 184 -23.87 -8.04 5.32
N LYS A 185 -24.23 -7.46 6.45
CA LYS A 185 -24.38 -8.20 7.71
C LYS A 185 -25.57 -9.13 7.66
N GLU A 186 -26.72 -8.71 7.14
CA GLU A 186 -27.85 -9.63 6.93
C GLU A 186 -27.51 -10.75 5.94
N ALA A 187 -26.86 -10.45 4.81
CA ALA A 187 -26.42 -11.48 3.88
C ALA A 187 -25.24 -12.33 4.41
N ALA A 188 -24.38 -11.78 5.27
CA ALA A 188 -23.28 -12.54 5.89
C ALA A 188 -23.76 -13.34 7.10
N GLU A 189 -24.80 -12.91 7.80
CA GLU A 189 -25.44 -13.71 8.85
C GLU A 189 -26.29 -14.87 8.27
N GLU A 190 -26.82 -14.73 7.05
CA GLU A 190 -27.45 -15.86 6.33
C GLU A 190 -26.42 -16.82 5.70
N VAL A 191 -25.21 -16.37 5.36
CA VAL A 191 -24.15 -17.22 4.77
C VAL A 191 -23.15 -17.72 5.83
N CYS A 192 -23.03 -17.04 6.95
CA CYS A 192 -22.22 -17.46 8.09
C CYS A 192 -23.08 -18.01 9.24
N ALA A 193 -23.83 -19.06 8.98
CA ALA A 193 -23.78 -20.18 9.90
C ALA A 193 -22.37 -20.75 9.76
N VAL A 194 -21.38 -20.10 10.38
CA VAL A 194 -20.02 -20.64 10.49
C VAL A 194 -20.18 -21.94 11.27
N GLU A 195 -20.22 -23.06 10.55
CA GLU A 195 -19.76 -24.31 11.10
C GLU A 195 -18.39 -23.97 11.71
N THR A 196 -18.27 -24.12 13.00
CA THR A 196 -17.02 -23.97 13.72
C THR A 196 -16.00 -24.77 12.96
N ILE A 197 -15.06 -24.10 12.26
CA ILE A 197 -14.00 -24.78 11.52
C ILE A 197 -13.12 -25.40 12.60
N ASP A 198 -13.35 -26.68 12.88
CA ASP A 198 -12.59 -27.45 13.87
C ASP A 198 -11.15 -27.72 13.42
N SER A 199 -10.77 -27.35 12.19
CA SER A 199 -9.43 -27.52 11.66
C SER A 199 -9.04 -26.38 10.71
N ALA A 200 -7.85 -25.80 10.93
CA ALA A 200 -7.20 -24.91 10.00
C ALA A 200 -6.28 -25.72 9.05
N TYR A 201 -6.20 -25.30 7.79
CA TYR A 201 -5.27 -25.90 6.83
C TYR A 201 -4.03 -25.04 6.69
N LEU A 202 -2.85 -25.66 6.79
CA LEU A 202 -1.58 -25.00 6.56
C LEU A 202 -0.93 -25.56 5.28
N PHE A 203 -0.96 -24.76 4.21
CA PHE A 203 -0.28 -25.11 2.96
C PHE A 203 1.22 -24.91 3.08
N THR A 204 2.00 -25.94 2.79
CA THR A 204 3.47 -25.95 2.91
C THR A 204 4.10 -26.55 1.66
N THR A 205 5.39 -26.26 1.46
CA THR A 205 6.22 -26.99 0.48
C THR A 205 7.31 -27.75 1.21
N ALA A 206 7.80 -28.84 0.61
CA ALA A 206 8.77 -29.73 1.24
C ALA A 206 10.09 -29.01 1.62
N THR A 207 10.48 -27.99 0.86
CA THR A 207 11.77 -27.29 0.98
C THR A 207 11.70 -25.92 1.65
N CYS A 208 10.51 -25.44 2.01
CA CYS A 208 10.32 -24.08 2.53
C CYS A 208 10.80 -23.93 4.00
N PRO A 209 11.83 -23.16 4.29
CA PRO A 209 12.31 -22.96 5.66
C PRO A 209 11.30 -22.15 6.51
N ASN A 210 10.57 -21.21 5.90
CA ASN A 210 9.56 -20.41 6.58
C ASN A 210 8.36 -21.25 7.02
N CYS A 211 7.99 -22.29 6.24
CA CYS A 211 6.92 -23.21 6.62
C CYS A 211 7.28 -24.01 7.89
N LYS A 212 8.54 -24.37 8.05
CA LYS A 212 9.02 -25.05 9.27
C LYS A 212 8.91 -24.14 10.50
N ILE A 213 9.24 -22.86 10.34
CA ILE A 213 9.10 -21.86 11.41
C ILE A 213 7.63 -21.66 11.75
N ALA A 214 6.74 -21.52 10.76
CA ALA A 214 5.31 -21.38 10.97
C ALA A 214 4.72 -22.58 11.72
N CYS A 215 5.02 -23.79 11.31
CA CYS A 215 4.63 -25.01 12.04
C CYS A 215 5.09 -24.95 13.50
N SER A 216 6.36 -24.63 13.74
CA SER A 216 6.92 -24.57 15.10
C SER A 216 6.22 -23.53 16.00
N VAL A 217 5.82 -22.40 15.41
CA VAL A 217 5.07 -21.34 16.14
C VAL A 217 3.65 -21.79 16.47
N LEU A 218 2.96 -22.40 15.50
CA LEU A 218 1.59 -22.92 15.70
C LEU A 218 1.56 -24.05 16.75
N ASP A 219 2.50 -24.98 16.66
CA ASP A 219 2.64 -26.08 17.62
C ASP A 219 2.91 -25.58 19.04
N LYS A 220 3.80 -24.59 19.19
CA LYS A 220 4.09 -23.95 20.48
C LYS A 220 2.89 -23.27 21.11
N ASN A 221 1.98 -22.75 20.29
CA ASN A 221 0.80 -22.03 20.77
C ASN A 221 -0.44 -22.94 20.84
N GLY A 222 -0.29 -24.24 20.58
CA GLY A 222 -1.36 -25.24 20.70
C GLY A 222 -2.46 -25.13 19.63
N PHE A 223 -2.17 -24.50 18.49
CA PHE A 223 -3.11 -24.43 17.38
C PHE A 223 -3.21 -25.77 16.66
N LYS A 224 -4.45 -26.27 16.47
CA LYS A 224 -4.70 -27.45 15.66
C LYS A 224 -4.79 -27.06 14.18
N TYR A 225 -4.05 -27.70 13.33
CA TYR A 225 -4.07 -27.50 11.87
C TYR A 225 -3.74 -28.79 11.14
N GLU A 226 -4.25 -28.91 9.92
CA GLU A 226 -3.89 -29.97 8.98
C GLU A 226 -2.88 -29.44 7.99
N LYS A 227 -1.78 -30.15 7.81
CA LYS A 227 -0.70 -29.75 6.91
C LYS A 227 -0.94 -30.32 5.53
N LEU A 228 -1.06 -29.45 4.52
CA LEU A 228 -1.21 -29.83 3.12
C LEU A 228 0.07 -29.45 2.35
N LEU A 229 0.57 -30.37 1.56
CA LEU A 229 1.69 -30.11 0.66
C LEU A 229 1.17 -29.49 -0.63
N ALA A 230 1.52 -28.22 -0.87
CA ALA A 230 1.08 -27.48 -2.05
C ALA A 230 1.56 -28.14 -3.36
N ASP A 231 2.69 -28.86 -3.31
CA ASP A 231 3.25 -29.57 -4.47
C ASP A 231 2.46 -30.84 -4.88
N GLU A 232 1.56 -31.32 -4.00
CA GLU A 232 0.72 -32.50 -4.24
C GLU A 232 -0.74 -32.15 -4.59
N HIS A 233 -1.13 -30.86 -4.43
CA HIS A 233 -2.49 -30.39 -4.60
C HIS A 233 -2.60 -29.22 -5.61
N ALA A 234 -1.57 -29.01 -6.46
CA ALA A 234 -1.54 -27.98 -7.51
C ALA A 234 -2.16 -28.45 -8.83
#